data_dcf83311c4815dd0cf1796d5967207cc
#
_entry.id   dcf83311c4815dd0cf1796d5967207cc
#
_cell.length_a   1.000
_cell.length_b   1.000
_cell.length_c   1.000
_cell.angle_alpha   90.00
_cell.angle_beta   90.00
_cell.angle_gamma   90.00
#
_symmetry.space_group_name_H-M   'P 1'
#
loop_
_entity.id
_entity.type
_entity.pdbx_description
1 polymer ?
#
loop_
_entity_poly.entity_id
_entity_poly.type
_entity_poly.pdbx_seq_one_letter_code
_entity_poly.pdbx_strand_id
1 'polypeptide(L)'
;YFAYNKKMYYICATLDLYSRKVISYKISQKHSSQLITSTFRAAYEERRPADGLIFHSDRGTQYTAFAFQKLLKELHVEQSFSPSGKPCHNAVMESFFASLKQEELYRRNYHSVEEFKECVRKYMDFYNMERPHSTLGYRAPNTYESLYYDRQSAKEK
;
A
#
# COMPACT_ATOMS: atom_id res chain seq x y z
N TYR A 1 -10.85 -3.60 5.78
CA TYR A 1 -11.39 -3.02 7.02
C TYR A 1 -11.23 -3.96 8.20
N PHE A 2 -11.31 -3.42 9.39
CA PHE A 2 -11.28 -4.12 10.67
C PHE A 2 -12.33 -3.51 11.62
N ALA A 3 -13.08 -4.35 12.34
CA ALA A 3 -14.11 -3.92 13.27
C ALA A 3 -13.56 -3.97 14.71
N TYR A 4 -13.68 -2.87 15.45
CA TYR A 4 -13.31 -2.79 16.87
C TYR A 4 -14.30 -1.92 17.64
N ASN A 5 -14.81 -2.40 18.77
CA ASN A 5 -15.80 -1.70 19.61
C ASN A 5 -16.99 -1.13 18.80
N LYS A 6 -17.61 -1.96 17.96
CA LYS A 6 -18.73 -1.58 17.07
C LYS A 6 -18.40 -0.46 16.07
N LYS A 7 -17.13 -0.09 15.91
CA LYS A 7 -16.66 0.88 14.92
C LYS A 7 -15.84 0.17 13.84
N MET A 8 -16.00 0.62 12.61
CA MET A 8 -15.21 0.13 11.46
C MET A 8 -13.97 1.00 11.28
N TYR A 9 -12.83 0.37 11.06
CA TYR A 9 -11.58 1.01 10.70
C TYR A 9 -11.15 0.54 9.31
N TYR A 10 -10.88 1.47 8.45
CA TYR A 10 -10.43 1.24 7.08
C TYR A 10 -8.94 1.53 6.99
N ILE A 11 -8.17 0.58 6.48
CA ILE A 11 -6.75 0.73 6.23
C ILE A 11 -6.59 0.89 4.73
N CYS A 12 -6.03 2.01 4.30
CA CYS A 12 -5.61 2.24 2.93
C CYS A 12 -4.08 2.15 2.88
N ALA A 13 -3.54 1.49 1.87
CA ALA A 13 -2.10 1.37 1.65
C ALA A 13 -1.76 1.60 0.18
N THR A 14 -0.59 2.16 -0.07
CA THR A 14 0.02 2.29 -1.39
C THR A 14 1.29 1.45 -1.42
N LEU A 15 1.36 0.49 -2.36
CA LEU A 15 2.48 -0.41 -2.52
C LEU A 15 3.24 -0.12 -3.81
N ASP A 16 4.55 -0.27 -3.75
CA ASP A 16 5.38 -0.38 -4.93
C ASP A 16 5.25 -1.81 -5.52
N LEU A 17 4.87 -1.92 -6.78
CA LEU A 17 4.62 -3.22 -7.41
C LEU A 17 5.90 -4.00 -7.73
N TYR A 18 7.05 -3.33 -7.83
CA TYR A 18 8.33 -3.97 -8.06
C TYR A 18 8.90 -4.58 -6.79
N SER A 19 9.04 -3.77 -5.75
CA SER A 19 9.63 -4.19 -4.46
C SER A 19 8.63 -4.79 -3.49
N ARG A 20 7.32 -4.69 -3.76
CA ARG A 20 6.23 -5.05 -2.84
C ARG A 20 6.18 -4.21 -1.57
N LYS A 21 6.99 -3.16 -1.47
CA LYS A 21 7.10 -2.30 -0.31
C LYS A 21 5.83 -1.48 -0.09
N VAL A 22 5.36 -1.44 1.14
CA VAL A 22 4.35 -0.47 1.57
C VAL A 22 5.01 0.89 1.69
N ILE A 23 4.68 1.80 0.77
CA ILE A 23 5.26 3.15 0.74
C ILE A 23 4.56 4.06 1.74
N SER A 24 3.24 3.98 1.78
CA SER A 24 2.43 4.71 2.74
C SER A 24 1.19 3.93 3.11
N TYR A 25 0.65 4.22 4.28
CA TYR A 25 -0.66 3.75 4.70
C TYR A 25 -1.35 4.76 5.61
N LYS A 26 -2.67 4.71 5.67
CA LYS A 26 -3.47 5.48 6.62
C LYS A 26 -4.64 4.66 7.16
N ILE A 27 -5.05 4.99 8.37
CA ILE A 27 -6.18 4.37 9.06
C ILE A 27 -7.24 5.43 9.29
N SER A 28 -8.50 5.13 8.97
CA SER A 28 -9.63 6.04 9.14
C SER A 28 -10.89 5.27 9.56
N GLN A 29 -11.81 5.93 10.26
CA GLN A 29 -13.16 5.41 10.50
C GLN A 29 -14.10 5.67 9.31
N LYS A 30 -13.66 6.46 8.32
CA LYS A 30 -14.46 6.78 7.14
C LYS A 30 -13.81 6.16 5.90
N HIS A 31 -14.59 5.36 5.16
CA HIS A 31 -14.21 4.87 3.84
C HIS A 31 -14.49 5.97 2.80
N SER A 32 -13.53 6.83 2.55
CA SER A 32 -13.71 8.03 1.75
C SER A 32 -12.61 8.20 0.70
N SER A 33 -12.91 8.95 -0.36
CA SER A 33 -11.91 9.38 -1.35
C SER A 33 -10.77 10.19 -0.72
N GLN A 34 -11.05 10.94 0.36
CA GLN A 34 -10.02 11.68 1.10
C GLN A 34 -8.97 10.75 1.72
N LEU A 35 -9.38 9.59 2.26
CA LEU A 35 -8.45 8.60 2.79
C LEU A 35 -7.48 8.15 1.70
N ILE A 36 -7.99 7.78 0.53
CA ILE A 36 -7.18 7.33 -0.61
C ILE A 36 -6.28 8.46 -1.12
N THR A 37 -6.85 9.64 -1.37
CA THR A 37 -6.12 10.82 -1.85
C THR A 37 -4.95 11.17 -0.94
N SER A 38 -5.18 11.20 0.38
CA SER A 38 -4.14 11.54 1.35
C SER A 38 -3.10 10.43 1.54
N THR A 39 -3.47 9.16 1.34
CA THR A 39 -2.52 8.03 1.38
C THR A 39 -1.63 8.07 0.15
N PHE A 40 -2.22 8.23 -1.04
CA PHE A 40 -1.44 8.30 -2.27
C PHE A 40 -0.51 9.53 -2.31
N ARG A 41 -0.99 10.71 -1.88
CA ARG A 41 -0.15 11.91 -1.78
C ARG A 41 1.08 11.68 -0.91
N ALA A 42 0.91 11.05 0.26
CA ALA A 42 2.03 10.73 1.14
C ALA A 42 3.04 9.76 0.46
N ALA A 43 2.56 8.76 -0.30
CA ALA A 43 3.44 7.87 -1.06
C ALA A 43 4.20 8.61 -2.16
N TYR A 44 3.53 9.51 -2.87
CA TYR A 44 4.14 10.31 -3.93
C TYR A 44 5.22 11.25 -3.39
N GLU A 45 4.94 11.93 -2.27
CA GLU A 45 5.89 12.83 -1.61
C GLU A 45 7.12 12.07 -1.06
N GLU A 46 6.92 10.85 -0.54
CA GLU A 46 7.99 9.97 -0.06
C GLU A 46 8.90 9.50 -1.20
N ARG A 47 8.29 9.09 -2.33
CA ARG A 47 9.02 8.50 -3.46
C ARG A 47 9.59 9.52 -4.42
N ARG A 48 8.94 10.67 -4.57
CA ARG A 48 9.28 11.70 -5.57
C ARG A 48 9.60 11.08 -6.93
N PRO A 49 8.66 10.32 -7.51
CA PRO A 49 8.92 9.57 -8.72
C PRO A 49 9.18 10.51 -9.89
N ALA A 50 9.95 10.04 -10.87
CA ALA A 50 10.04 10.68 -12.17
C ALA A 50 8.69 10.62 -12.91
N ASP A 51 8.55 11.41 -13.98
CA ASP A 51 7.39 11.37 -14.85
C ASP A 51 7.11 9.96 -15.40
N GLY A 52 5.84 9.68 -15.68
CA GLY A 52 5.41 8.38 -16.21
C GLY A 52 5.01 7.36 -15.11
N LEU A 53 4.83 7.80 -13.86
CA LEU A 53 4.28 6.92 -12.83
C LEU A 53 2.88 6.46 -13.22
N ILE A 54 2.65 5.14 -13.11
CA ILE A 54 1.34 4.51 -13.29
C ILE A 54 0.78 4.13 -11.92
N PHE A 55 -0.42 4.64 -11.59
CA PHE A 55 -1.17 4.20 -10.41
C PHE A 55 -2.20 3.15 -10.81
N HIS A 56 -2.04 1.93 -10.31
CA HIS A 56 -2.97 0.83 -10.57
C HIS A 56 -3.93 0.59 -9.39
N SER A 57 -5.22 0.41 -9.69
CA SER A 57 -6.24 0.07 -8.68
C SER A 57 -7.36 -0.79 -9.27
N ASP A 58 -8.25 -1.27 -8.40
CA ASP A 58 -9.58 -1.69 -8.83
C ASP A 58 -10.44 -0.48 -9.24
N ARG A 59 -11.69 -0.75 -9.66
CA ARG A 59 -12.65 0.29 -10.04
C ARG A 59 -13.54 0.74 -8.88
N GLY A 60 -13.03 0.67 -7.65
CA GLY A 60 -13.75 1.20 -6.50
C GLY A 60 -14.12 2.67 -6.68
N THR A 61 -15.30 3.05 -6.19
CA THR A 61 -15.86 4.41 -6.35
C THR A 61 -14.94 5.52 -5.84
N GLN A 62 -14.10 5.19 -4.87
CA GLN A 62 -13.13 6.14 -4.30
C GLN A 62 -12.00 6.46 -5.27
N TYR A 63 -11.57 5.50 -6.11
CA TYR A 63 -10.52 5.66 -7.12
C TYR A 63 -11.01 6.37 -8.38
N THR A 64 -12.32 6.32 -8.64
CA THR A 64 -12.97 7.04 -9.74
C THR A 64 -13.53 8.40 -9.32
N ALA A 65 -13.44 8.75 -8.03
CA ALA A 65 -13.91 10.02 -7.50
C ALA A 65 -13.12 11.19 -8.11
N PHE A 66 -13.83 12.27 -8.43
CA PHE A 66 -13.25 13.48 -9.04
C PHE A 66 -12.02 14.02 -8.31
N ALA A 67 -12.08 14.05 -6.96
CA ALA A 67 -10.96 14.55 -6.14
C ALA A 67 -9.68 13.74 -6.32
N PHE A 68 -9.79 12.41 -6.46
CA PHE A 68 -8.63 11.53 -6.67
C PHE A 68 -8.10 11.65 -8.10
N GLN A 69 -8.98 11.66 -9.10
CA GLN A 69 -8.57 11.87 -10.50
C GLN A 69 -7.92 13.23 -10.72
N LYS A 70 -8.43 14.28 -10.07
CA LYS A 70 -7.82 15.61 -10.09
C LYS A 70 -6.40 15.56 -9.53
N LEU A 71 -6.19 14.90 -8.38
CA LEU A 71 -4.86 14.73 -7.81
C LEU A 71 -3.89 14.03 -8.78
N LEU A 72 -4.31 12.90 -9.37
CA LEU A 72 -3.45 12.16 -10.33
C LEU A 72 -3.05 13.04 -11.52
N LYS A 73 -4.01 13.81 -12.05
CA LYS A 73 -3.76 14.75 -13.14
C LYS A 73 -2.77 15.87 -12.75
N GLU A 74 -2.94 16.45 -11.56
CA GLU A 74 -2.03 17.49 -11.03
C GLU A 74 -0.60 16.96 -10.85
N LEU A 75 -0.45 15.67 -10.55
CA LEU A 75 0.84 15.00 -10.34
C LEU A 75 1.38 14.30 -11.61
N HIS A 76 0.73 14.48 -12.76
CA HIS A 76 1.08 13.82 -14.03
C HIS A 76 1.18 12.30 -13.93
N VAL A 77 0.29 11.67 -13.13
CA VAL A 77 0.23 10.23 -12.88
C VAL A 77 -0.84 9.61 -13.76
N GLU A 78 -0.47 8.55 -14.51
CA GLU A 78 -1.42 7.76 -15.28
C GLU A 78 -2.22 6.82 -14.40
N GLN A 79 -3.54 6.73 -14.63
CA GLN A 79 -4.39 5.81 -13.90
C GLN A 79 -4.66 4.55 -14.71
N SER A 80 -4.36 3.39 -14.13
CA SER A 80 -4.65 2.07 -14.67
C SER A 80 -5.65 1.34 -13.79
N PHE A 81 -6.56 0.59 -14.39
CA PHE A 81 -7.58 -0.17 -13.68
C PHE A 81 -7.52 -1.66 -13.99
N SER A 82 -7.77 -2.47 -12.97
CA SER A 82 -8.06 -3.89 -13.18
C SER A 82 -9.30 -4.05 -14.04
N PRO A 83 -9.28 -4.89 -15.10
CA PRO A 83 -10.47 -5.21 -15.85
C PRO A 83 -11.55 -5.83 -14.96
N SER A 84 -12.81 -5.55 -15.25
CA SER A 84 -13.93 -6.16 -14.53
C SER A 84 -13.86 -7.69 -14.64
N GLY A 85 -14.03 -8.40 -13.52
CA GLY A 85 -14.00 -9.86 -13.47
C GLY A 85 -12.61 -10.52 -13.55
N LYS A 86 -11.51 -9.75 -13.49
CA LYS A 86 -10.14 -10.28 -13.45
C LYS A 86 -9.42 -9.87 -12.17
N PRO A 87 -9.69 -10.52 -11.03
CA PRO A 87 -9.07 -10.18 -9.75
C PRO A 87 -7.55 -10.34 -9.73
N CYS A 88 -7.00 -11.20 -10.59
CA CYS A 88 -5.55 -11.42 -10.66
C CYS A 88 -4.73 -10.14 -10.93
N HIS A 89 -5.33 -9.12 -11.52
CA HIS A 89 -4.66 -7.84 -11.76
C HIS A 89 -4.44 -7.01 -10.47
N ASN A 90 -5.14 -7.33 -9.38
CA ASN A 90 -4.94 -6.70 -8.06
C ASN A 90 -4.37 -7.67 -7.01
N ALA A 91 -3.84 -8.81 -7.47
CA ALA A 91 -3.38 -9.90 -6.61
C ALA A 91 -2.31 -9.47 -5.58
N VAL A 92 -1.49 -8.49 -5.92
CA VAL A 92 -0.46 -7.97 -4.99
C VAL A 92 -1.11 -7.32 -3.77
N MET A 93 -2.09 -6.45 -4.00
CA MET A 93 -2.81 -5.76 -2.93
C MET A 93 -3.67 -6.74 -2.12
N GLU A 94 -4.32 -7.69 -2.80
CA GLU A 94 -5.10 -8.75 -2.15
C GLU A 94 -4.23 -9.62 -1.25
N SER A 95 -3.05 -10.03 -1.74
CA SER A 95 -2.07 -10.80 -0.98
C SER A 95 -1.55 -10.03 0.24
N PHE A 96 -1.24 -8.73 0.07
CA PHE A 96 -0.84 -7.88 1.17
C PHE A 96 -1.91 -7.82 2.27
N PHE A 97 -3.17 -7.52 1.90
CA PHE A 97 -4.24 -7.44 2.88
C PHE A 97 -4.60 -8.79 3.51
N ALA A 98 -4.46 -9.89 2.77
CA ALA A 98 -4.61 -11.24 3.32
C ALA A 98 -3.54 -11.50 4.40
N SER A 99 -2.28 -11.20 4.11
CA SER A 99 -1.18 -11.31 5.08
C SER A 99 -1.40 -10.44 6.32
N LEU A 100 -1.71 -9.16 6.15
CA LEU A 100 -2.01 -8.25 7.27
C LEU A 100 -3.14 -8.80 8.17
N LYS A 101 -4.21 -9.31 7.57
CA LYS A 101 -5.32 -9.88 8.32
C LYS A 101 -4.91 -11.14 9.07
N GLN A 102 -4.25 -12.07 8.41
CA GLN A 102 -3.89 -13.37 8.98
C GLN A 102 -2.75 -13.28 10.00
N GLU A 103 -1.77 -12.42 9.76
CA GLU A 103 -0.55 -12.34 10.57
C GLU A 103 -0.69 -11.36 11.73
N GLU A 104 -1.55 -10.35 11.62
CA GLU A 104 -1.73 -9.33 12.67
C GLU A 104 -3.19 -9.20 13.14
N LEU A 105 -4.12 -8.79 12.24
CA LEU A 105 -5.44 -8.30 12.68
C LEU A 105 -6.32 -9.38 13.32
N TYR A 106 -6.20 -10.64 12.91
CA TYR A 106 -7.01 -11.75 13.42
C TYR A 106 -6.33 -12.55 14.54
N ARG A 107 -5.06 -12.24 14.85
CA ARG A 107 -4.31 -12.94 15.89
C ARG A 107 -4.38 -12.25 17.24
N ARG A 108 -4.86 -11.02 17.31
CA ARG A 108 -4.86 -10.21 18.53
C ARG A 108 -6.23 -9.68 18.89
N ASN A 109 -6.46 -9.58 20.19
CA ASN A 109 -7.52 -8.78 20.75
C ASN A 109 -6.90 -7.46 21.20
N TYR A 110 -7.30 -6.35 20.57
CA TYR A 110 -6.82 -5.02 20.92
C TYR A 110 -7.63 -4.44 22.08
N HIS A 111 -6.97 -3.80 23.03
CA HIS A 111 -7.61 -3.19 24.19
C HIS A 111 -7.92 -1.70 23.99
N SER A 112 -7.27 -1.06 23.00
CA SER A 112 -7.52 0.32 22.62
C SER A 112 -7.32 0.55 21.12
N VAL A 113 -7.80 1.69 20.62
CA VAL A 113 -7.58 2.11 19.22
C VAL A 113 -6.11 2.48 19.00
N GLU A 114 -5.47 3.02 20.01
CA GLU A 114 -4.07 3.40 20.02
C GLU A 114 -3.20 2.14 19.90
N GLU A 115 -3.50 1.10 20.66
CA GLU A 115 -2.83 -0.20 20.54
C GLU A 115 -3.02 -0.81 19.16
N PHE A 116 -4.24 -0.81 18.63
CA PHE A 116 -4.53 -1.27 17.27
C PHE A 116 -3.67 -0.54 16.23
N LYS A 117 -3.61 0.80 16.28
CA LYS A 117 -2.81 1.60 15.35
C LYS A 117 -1.32 1.31 15.49
N GLU A 118 -0.83 1.17 16.71
CA GLU A 118 0.58 0.86 16.96
C GLU A 118 0.95 -0.54 16.48
N CYS A 119 0.10 -1.53 16.66
CA CYS A 119 0.30 -2.88 16.14
C CYS A 119 0.31 -2.90 14.61
N VAL A 120 -0.61 -2.18 13.96
CA VAL A 120 -0.57 -2.02 12.50
C VAL A 120 0.72 -1.34 12.05
N ARG A 121 1.19 -0.29 12.74
CA ARG A 121 2.46 0.37 12.44
C ARG A 121 3.63 -0.62 12.50
N LYS A 122 3.74 -1.37 13.60
CA LYS A 122 4.78 -2.40 13.78
C LYS A 122 4.72 -3.47 12.70
N TYR A 123 3.52 -3.87 12.29
CA TYR A 123 3.36 -4.82 11.20
C TYR A 123 3.86 -4.25 9.86
N MET A 124 3.61 -2.97 9.55
CA MET A 124 4.12 -2.35 8.32
C MET A 124 5.65 -2.30 8.31
N ASP A 125 6.27 -1.99 9.46
CA ASP A 125 7.71 -2.02 9.63
C ASP A 125 8.26 -3.44 9.41
N PHE A 126 7.69 -4.44 10.07
CA PHE A 126 8.04 -5.86 9.88
C PHE A 126 7.86 -6.31 8.43
N TYR A 127 6.72 -5.96 7.80
CA TYR A 127 6.43 -6.31 6.41
C TYR A 127 7.51 -5.79 5.47
N ASN A 128 7.94 -4.55 5.64
CA ASN A 128 8.93 -3.90 4.79
C ASN A 128 10.37 -4.35 5.08
N MET A 129 10.72 -4.58 6.34
CA MET A 129 12.11 -4.78 6.77
C MET A 129 12.50 -6.24 6.94
N GLU A 130 11.56 -7.10 7.33
CA GLU A 130 11.88 -8.45 7.80
C GLU A 130 11.10 -9.55 7.07
N ARG A 131 9.83 -9.30 6.72
CA ARG A 131 8.96 -10.34 6.17
C ARG A 131 9.48 -10.87 4.84
N PRO A 132 9.77 -12.19 4.72
CA PRO A 132 10.23 -12.77 3.46
C PRO A 132 9.08 -12.90 2.46
N HIS A 133 9.36 -12.60 1.19
CA HIS A 133 8.42 -12.74 0.08
C HIS A 133 8.96 -13.71 -0.97
N SER A 134 8.20 -14.77 -1.28
CA SER A 134 8.62 -15.77 -2.26
C SER A 134 8.88 -15.15 -3.63
N THR A 135 8.06 -14.19 -4.06
CA THR A 135 8.22 -13.46 -5.33
C THR A 135 9.48 -12.58 -5.38
N LEU A 136 10.08 -12.27 -4.23
CA LEU A 136 11.31 -11.49 -4.09
C LEU A 136 12.53 -12.38 -3.75
N GLY A 137 12.44 -13.68 -4.03
CA GLY A 137 13.48 -14.65 -3.67
C GLY A 137 13.67 -14.73 -2.16
N TYR A 138 12.56 -14.73 -1.41
CA TYR A 138 12.53 -14.79 0.06
C TYR A 138 13.23 -13.62 0.76
N ARG A 139 13.33 -12.47 0.10
CA ARG A 139 13.85 -11.23 0.69
C ARG A 139 12.70 -10.35 1.18
N ALA A 140 13.02 -9.50 2.16
CA ALA A 140 12.11 -8.42 2.55
C ALA A 140 12.08 -7.30 1.48
N PRO A 141 10.97 -6.56 1.35
CA PRO A 141 10.83 -5.47 0.39
C PRO A 141 11.99 -4.47 0.39
N ASN A 142 12.41 -3.98 1.56
CA ASN A 142 13.52 -3.03 1.67
C ASN A 142 14.85 -3.62 1.15
N THR A 143 15.17 -4.85 1.51
CA THR A 143 16.37 -5.54 1.03
C THR A 143 16.36 -5.71 -0.49
N TYR A 144 15.19 -6.09 -1.05
CA TYR A 144 15.05 -6.27 -2.49
C TYR A 144 15.21 -4.95 -3.25
N GLU A 145 14.67 -3.88 -2.72
CA GLU A 145 14.78 -2.53 -3.28
C GLU A 145 16.22 -2.01 -3.22
N SER A 146 16.93 -2.17 -2.10
CA SER A 146 18.33 -1.77 -1.96
C SER A 146 19.22 -2.44 -3.01
N LEU A 147 19.04 -3.75 -3.23
CA LEU A 147 19.77 -4.49 -4.26
C LEU A 147 19.55 -3.96 -5.69
N TYR A 148 18.39 -3.38 -5.97
CA TYR A 148 18.14 -2.74 -7.25
C TYR A 148 18.99 -1.47 -7.41
N TYR A 149 19.01 -0.60 -6.42
CA TYR A 149 19.80 0.64 -6.47
C TYR A 149 21.31 0.36 -6.51
N ASP A 150 21.79 -0.64 -5.76
CA ASP A 150 23.20 -1.05 -5.79
C ASP A 150 23.61 -1.49 -7.20
N ARG A 151 22.75 -2.26 -7.88
CA ARG A 151 23.00 -2.71 -9.26
C ARG A 151 22.97 -1.56 -10.28
N GLN A 152 22.13 -0.55 -10.09
CA GLN A 152 22.11 0.63 -10.97
C GLN A 152 23.39 1.45 -10.80
N SER A 153 23.77 1.73 -9.56
CA SER A 153 24.99 2.48 -9.24
C SER A 153 26.28 1.77 -9.73
N ALA A 154 26.26 0.43 -9.82
CA ALA A 154 27.38 -0.35 -10.36
C ALA A 154 27.46 -0.33 -11.90
N LYS A 155 26.36 0.00 -12.59
CA LYS A 155 26.33 0.11 -14.08
C LYS A 155 26.73 1.50 -14.58
N GLU A 156 26.67 2.51 -13.73
CA GLU A 156 27.03 3.90 -14.04
C GLU A 156 28.52 4.21 -13.81
N LYS A 157 29.27 3.23 -13.32
CA LYS A 157 30.74 3.28 -13.15
C LYS A 157 31.45 2.49 -14.25
#